data_19bc62962c66107f10485f53b6cbece1
#
_entry.id   19bc62962c66107f10485f53b6cbece1
#
_cell.length_a   1.000
_cell.length_b   1.000
_cell.length_c   1.000
_cell.angle_alpha   90.00
_cell.angle_beta   90.00
_cell.angle_gamma   90.00
#
_symmetry.space_group_name_H-M   'P 1'
#
loop_
_entity.id
_entity.type
_entity.pdbx_description
1 polymer ?
#
loop_
_entity_poly.entity_id
_entity_poly.type
_entity_poly.pdbx_seq_one_letter_code
_entity_poly.pdbx_strand_id
1 'polypeptide(L)'
;MGNIIAQRDVQKVFETDAFSLVGIAGTAGLAVELVHLFQVELEHYEKIEGTPLSLEGKANRLSSLLRANLGMAMQGLAVVPLLAGFDAIQERGRIFSYDVTGGRYEEHDFHGVGSGSSFARGSLKKLFRPDADTDTAVRVALEALYDAADDDSATSGPDLARRIFPMVSVVTASGVQHIDESRLSQDGERMMAERLGRPDGPHASVTGDPS
;
A
#
# COMPACT_ATOMS: atom_id res chain seq x y z
N MET A 1 -7.12 -20.61 8.95
CA MET A 1 -7.07 -20.25 10.37
C MET A 1 -8.37 -19.54 10.67
N GLY A 2 -9.08 -19.89 11.76
CA GLY A 2 -10.37 -19.26 12.09
C GLY A 2 -10.21 -17.82 12.61
N ASN A 3 -11.19 -17.33 13.36
CA ASN A 3 -11.32 -15.94 13.84
C ASN A 3 -10.27 -15.53 14.91
N ILE A 4 -9.07 -16.11 14.89
CA ILE A 4 -8.00 -15.81 15.85
C ILE A 4 -6.97 -14.90 15.19
N ILE A 5 -6.70 -13.76 15.83
CA ILE A 5 -5.62 -12.85 15.40
C ILE A 5 -4.29 -13.47 15.85
N ALA A 6 -3.49 -13.95 14.90
CA ALA A 6 -2.19 -14.55 15.16
C ALA A 6 -1.11 -13.51 15.48
N GLN A 7 -1.16 -12.35 14.83
CA GLN A 7 -0.23 -11.24 15.00
C GLN A 7 -0.93 -9.92 14.65
N ARG A 8 -0.65 -8.84 15.39
CA ARG A 8 -1.33 -7.54 15.23
C ARG A 8 -0.51 -6.48 14.49
N ASP A 9 0.80 -6.67 14.45
CA ASP A 9 1.82 -5.73 13.97
C ASP A 9 2.63 -6.28 12.78
N VAL A 10 1.98 -7.06 11.91
CA VAL A 10 2.63 -7.60 10.71
C VAL A 10 2.99 -6.47 9.77
N GLN A 11 4.28 -6.34 9.45
CA GLN A 11 4.74 -5.45 8.39
C GLN A 11 4.18 -5.91 7.05
N LYS A 12 3.53 -4.99 6.33
CA LYS A 12 2.93 -5.23 5.00
C LYS A 12 3.41 -4.27 3.93
N VAL A 13 4.20 -3.25 4.32
CA VAL A 13 4.81 -2.29 3.40
C VAL A 13 6.31 -2.35 3.58
N PHE A 14 7.03 -2.54 2.49
CA PHE A 14 8.49 -2.71 2.47
C PHE A 14 9.10 -1.74 1.48
N GLU A 15 10.14 -1.06 1.91
CA GLU A 15 11.02 -0.34 1.01
C GLU A 15 11.83 -1.35 0.18
N THR A 16 11.80 -1.22 -1.13
CA THR A 16 12.53 -2.13 -2.03
C THR A 16 13.82 -1.51 -2.53
N ASP A 17 13.85 -0.23 -2.65
CA ASP A 17 15.02 0.64 -2.80
C ASP A 17 14.64 2.09 -2.46
N ALA A 18 15.55 3.04 -2.66
CA ALA A 18 15.36 4.44 -2.30
C ALA A 18 14.12 5.12 -2.96
N PHE A 19 13.58 4.57 -4.04
CA PHE A 19 12.49 5.17 -4.82
C PHE A 19 11.31 4.24 -5.07
N SER A 20 11.22 3.11 -4.37
CA SER A 20 10.12 2.17 -4.54
C SER A 20 9.75 1.40 -3.29
N LEU A 21 8.47 1.06 -3.19
CA LEU A 21 7.82 0.37 -2.09
C LEU A 21 6.99 -0.79 -2.61
N VAL A 22 6.93 -1.88 -1.86
CA VAL A 22 6.00 -2.98 -2.12
C VAL A 22 5.08 -3.17 -0.91
N GLY A 23 3.78 -3.05 -1.16
CA GLY A 23 2.74 -3.52 -0.25
C GLY A 23 2.38 -4.97 -0.56
N ILE A 24 2.05 -5.77 0.45
CA ILE A 24 1.71 -7.19 0.28
C ILE A 24 0.36 -7.56 0.88
N ALA A 25 -0.34 -8.47 0.19
CA ALA A 25 -1.50 -9.17 0.69
C ALA A 25 -1.37 -10.68 0.39
N GLY A 26 -2.10 -11.53 1.12
CA GLY A 26 -2.09 -12.98 0.95
C GLY A 26 -1.26 -13.71 2.01
N THR A 27 -0.51 -14.73 1.61
CA THR A 27 0.27 -15.58 2.52
C THR A 27 1.51 -14.85 3.03
N ALA A 28 1.48 -14.37 4.28
CA ALA A 28 2.48 -13.45 4.83
C ALA A 28 3.93 -13.95 4.74
N GLY A 29 4.19 -15.19 5.14
CA GLY A 29 5.56 -15.75 5.11
C GLY A 29 6.15 -15.77 3.70
N LEU A 30 5.40 -16.29 2.73
CA LEU A 30 5.82 -16.34 1.33
C LEU A 30 5.97 -14.93 0.73
N ALA A 31 5.11 -13.99 1.14
CA ALA A 31 5.18 -12.63 0.67
C ALA A 31 6.46 -11.92 1.14
N VAL A 32 6.87 -12.13 2.39
CA VAL A 32 8.12 -11.57 2.92
C VAL A 32 9.34 -12.14 2.18
N GLU A 33 9.38 -13.47 1.95
CA GLU A 33 10.45 -14.10 1.18
C GLU A 33 10.55 -13.54 -0.24
N LEU A 34 9.41 -13.34 -0.90
CA LEU A 34 9.35 -12.78 -2.25
C LEU A 34 9.86 -11.33 -2.28
N VAL A 35 9.50 -10.52 -1.29
CA VAL A 35 9.99 -9.13 -1.17
C VAL A 35 11.50 -9.11 -0.93
N HIS A 36 12.02 -9.96 -0.03
CA HIS A 36 13.46 -10.06 0.20
C HIS A 36 14.22 -10.48 -1.05
N LEU A 37 13.72 -11.48 -1.78
CA LEU A 37 14.34 -11.88 -3.05
C LEU A 37 14.34 -10.72 -4.04
N PHE A 38 13.24 -9.99 -4.13
CA PHE A 38 13.14 -8.83 -5.00
C PHE A 38 14.15 -7.73 -4.64
N GLN A 39 14.29 -7.39 -3.34
CA GLN A 39 15.29 -6.43 -2.85
C GLN A 39 16.72 -6.84 -3.25
N VAL A 40 17.08 -8.10 -3.01
CA VAL A 40 18.41 -8.65 -3.35
C VAL A 40 18.68 -8.55 -4.85
N GLU A 41 17.69 -8.83 -5.69
CA GLU A 41 17.84 -8.75 -7.14
C GLU A 41 17.98 -7.31 -7.65
N LEU A 42 17.27 -6.34 -7.05
CA LEU A 42 17.43 -4.93 -7.38
C LEU A 42 18.82 -4.43 -6.99
N GLU A 43 19.29 -4.76 -5.79
CA GLU A 43 20.63 -4.41 -5.32
C GLU A 43 21.72 -5.05 -6.20
N HIS A 44 21.55 -6.31 -6.57
CA HIS A 44 22.49 -7.03 -7.44
C HIS A 44 22.56 -6.39 -8.83
N TYR A 45 21.40 -6.05 -9.41
CA TYR A 45 21.35 -5.36 -10.70
C TYR A 45 22.11 -4.03 -10.64
N GLU A 46 21.86 -3.21 -9.63
CA GLU A 46 22.51 -1.90 -9.48
C GLU A 46 24.02 -2.04 -9.31
N LYS A 47 24.50 -3.04 -8.57
CA LYS A 47 25.94 -3.31 -8.41
C LYS A 47 26.63 -3.73 -9.71
N ILE A 48 25.95 -4.46 -10.58
CA ILE A 48 26.52 -4.91 -11.86
C ILE A 48 26.46 -3.79 -12.91
N GLU A 49 25.32 -3.14 -13.04
CA GLU A 49 25.07 -2.15 -14.11
C GLU A 49 25.52 -0.73 -13.72
N GLY A 50 25.82 -0.48 -12.44
CA GLY A 50 26.21 0.84 -11.93
C GLY A 50 25.07 1.85 -11.90
N THR A 51 23.84 1.42 -12.13
CA THR A 51 22.63 2.24 -12.15
C THR A 51 21.43 1.42 -11.68
N PRO A 52 20.49 2.01 -10.91
CA PRO A 52 19.31 1.30 -10.47
C PRO A 52 18.40 0.92 -11.66
N LEU A 53 17.68 -0.17 -11.49
CA LEU A 53 16.67 -0.60 -12.44
C LEU A 53 15.55 0.45 -12.53
N SER A 54 15.10 0.77 -13.75
CA SER A 54 13.96 1.68 -13.94
C SER A 54 12.70 1.16 -13.22
N LEU A 55 11.77 2.06 -12.85
CA LEU A 55 10.54 1.63 -12.18
C LEU A 55 9.74 0.63 -13.01
N GLU A 56 9.69 0.81 -14.32
CA GLU A 56 9.11 -0.16 -15.27
C GLU A 56 9.83 -1.50 -15.24
N GLY A 57 11.16 -1.48 -15.17
CA GLY A 57 12.00 -2.69 -15.05
C GLY A 57 11.72 -3.43 -13.72
N LYS A 58 11.62 -2.69 -12.61
CA LYS A 58 11.24 -3.24 -11.30
C LYS A 58 9.86 -3.91 -11.36
N ALA A 59 8.89 -3.24 -11.97
CA ALA A 59 7.53 -3.77 -12.12
C ALA A 59 7.53 -5.08 -12.95
N ASN A 60 8.31 -5.15 -14.02
CA ASN A 60 8.47 -6.36 -14.82
C ASN A 60 9.19 -7.47 -14.04
N ARG A 61 10.21 -7.12 -13.23
CA ARG A 61 10.94 -8.12 -12.43
C ARG A 61 10.04 -8.75 -11.38
N LEU A 62 9.25 -7.95 -10.66
CA LEU A 62 8.29 -8.45 -9.67
C LEU A 62 7.25 -9.37 -10.32
N SER A 63 6.73 -9.01 -11.50
CA SER A 63 5.86 -9.87 -12.31
C SER A 63 6.50 -11.24 -12.61
N SER A 64 7.79 -11.26 -12.95
CA SER A 64 8.53 -12.51 -13.24
C SER A 64 8.70 -13.38 -11.99
N LEU A 65 8.93 -12.77 -10.83
CA LEU A 65 9.01 -13.48 -9.55
C LEU A 65 7.67 -14.12 -9.17
N LEU A 66 6.55 -13.41 -9.39
CA LEU A 66 5.22 -13.96 -9.16
C LEU A 66 4.95 -15.16 -10.07
N ARG A 67 5.27 -15.07 -11.37
CA ARG A 67 5.13 -16.19 -12.30
C ARG A 67 5.96 -17.41 -11.90
N ALA A 68 7.16 -17.20 -11.39
CA ALA A 68 8.00 -18.28 -10.88
C ALA A 68 7.37 -19.00 -9.67
N ASN A 69 6.54 -18.31 -8.90
CA ASN A 69 5.84 -18.84 -7.73
C ASN A 69 4.40 -19.33 -8.03
N LEU A 70 3.98 -19.43 -9.29
CA LEU A 70 2.64 -19.84 -9.67
C LEU A 70 2.23 -21.21 -9.09
N GLY A 71 3.17 -22.16 -9.00
CA GLY A 71 2.92 -23.47 -8.40
C GLY A 71 2.47 -23.41 -6.94
N MET A 72 3.00 -22.47 -6.15
CA MET A 72 2.60 -22.23 -4.77
C MET A 72 1.22 -21.54 -4.72
N ALA A 73 0.98 -20.59 -5.62
CA ALA A 73 -0.32 -19.91 -5.72
C ALA A 73 -1.46 -20.89 -6.04
N MET A 74 -1.23 -21.87 -6.92
CA MET A 74 -2.19 -22.94 -7.24
C MET A 74 -2.50 -23.84 -6.04
N GLN A 75 -1.62 -23.92 -5.04
CA GLN A 75 -1.85 -24.63 -3.79
C GLN A 75 -2.53 -23.75 -2.71
N GLY A 76 -3.00 -22.55 -3.07
CA GLY A 76 -3.65 -21.62 -2.15
C GLY A 76 -2.67 -20.71 -1.38
N LEU A 77 -1.36 -20.79 -1.67
CA LEU A 77 -0.32 -19.96 -1.07
C LEU A 77 -0.02 -18.76 -1.98
N ALA A 78 -1.03 -17.92 -2.20
CA ALA A 78 -0.92 -16.78 -3.10
C ALA A 78 -0.37 -15.53 -2.40
N VAL A 79 0.40 -14.75 -3.16
CA VAL A 79 0.86 -13.40 -2.82
C VAL A 79 0.32 -12.43 -3.85
N VAL A 80 -0.26 -11.33 -3.39
CA VAL A 80 -0.76 -10.24 -4.23
C VAL A 80 -0.05 -8.96 -3.81
N PRO A 81 1.03 -8.58 -4.47
CA PRO A 81 1.75 -7.35 -4.16
C PRO A 81 1.12 -6.14 -4.84
N LEU A 82 1.51 -4.96 -4.32
CA LEU A 82 1.28 -3.65 -4.92
C LEU A 82 2.63 -2.93 -4.93
N LEU A 83 3.15 -2.58 -6.10
CA LEU A 83 4.37 -1.80 -6.23
C LEU A 83 4.00 -0.33 -6.43
N ALA A 84 4.55 0.54 -5.61
CA ALA A 84 4.50 1.98 -5.78
C ALA A 84 5.91 2.56 -5.86
N GLY A 85 6.13 3.54 -6.71
CA GLY A 85 7.45 4.15 -6.83
C GLY A 85 7.42 5.49 -7.57
N PHE A 86 8.52 6.24 -7.44
CA PHE A 86 8.74 7.44 -8.22
C PHE A 86 9.52 7.09 -9.49
N ASP A 87 8.93 7.41 -10.63
CA ASP A 87 9.57 7.23 -11.94
C ASP A 87 10.33 8.50 -12.30
N ALA A 88 11.66 8.45 -12.21
CA ALA A 88 12.53 9.59 -12.52
C ALA A 88 12.51 9.99 -14.01
N ILE A 89 12.11 9.08 -14.91
CA ILE A 89 12.02 9.37 -16.35
C ILE A 89 10.73 10.12 -16.67
N GLN A 90 9.62 9.73 -16.03
CA GLN A 90 8.32 10.37 -16.21
C GLN A 90 8.05 11.47 -15.18
N GLU A 91 8.96 11.66 -14.22
CA GLU A 91 8.88 12.65 -13.13
C GLU A 91 7.57 12.59 -12.35
N ARG A 92 7.07 11.35 -12.11
CA ARG A 92 5.81 11.14 -11.39
C ARG A 92 5.79 9.85 -10.57
N GLY A 93 4.92 9.80 -9.57
CA GLY A 93 4.57 8.56 -8.88
C GLY A 93 3.78 7.62 -9.79
N ARG A 94 4.06 6.31 -9.72
CA ARG A 94 3.32 5.27 -10.44
C ARG A 94 3.02 4.11 -9.51
N ILE A 95 1.89 3.46 -9.76
CA ILE A 95 1.40 2.30 -9.00
C ILE A 95 1.18 1.15 -9.98
N PHE A 96 1.64 -0.05 -9.60
CA PHE A 96 1.42 -1.28 -10.34
C PHE A 96 0.76 -2.32 -9.44
N SER A 97 -0.38 -2.83 -9.86
CA SER A 97 -1.04 -3.98 -9.25
C SER A 97 -0.71 -5.26 -10.00
N TYR A 98 -0.89 -6.39 -9.33
CA TYR A 98 -0.58 -7.71 -9.87
C TYR A 98 -1.70 -8.69 -9.55
N ASP A 99 -1.95 -9.60 -10.46
CA ASP A 99 -2.72 -10.80 -10.16
C ASP A 99 -1.81 -11.97 -9.71
N VAL A 100 -2.43 -13.03 -9.23
CA VAL A 100 -1.70 -14.21 -8.72
C VAL A 100 -0.90 -14.97 -9.79
N THR A 101 -1.15 -14.70 -11.07
CA THR A 101 -0.44 -15.31 -12.21
C THR A 101 0.74 -14.48 -12.67
N GLY A 102 0.98 -13.33 -12.04
CA GLY A 102 2.02 -12.38 -12.42
C GLY A 102 1.59 -11.43 -13.55
N GLY A 103 0.29 -11.32 -13.84
CA GLY A 103 -0.23 -10.24 -14.66
C GLY A 103 0.02 -8.91 -13.96
N ARG A 104 0.53 -7.92 -14.70
CA ARG A 104 0.90 -6.60 -14.19
C ARG A 104 0.00 -5.53 -14.83
N TYR A 105 -0.53 -4.64 -14.00
CA TYR A 105 -1.42 -3.56 -14.41
C TYR A 105 -0.94 -2.24 -13.82
N GLU A 106 -0.81 -1.20 -14.62
CA GLU A 106 -0.56 0.15 -14.13
C GLU A 106 -1.88 0.79 -13.70
N GLU A 107 -1.91 1.27 -12.47
CA GLU A 107 -3.07 1.96 -11.90
C GLU A 107 -2.89 3.47 -12.02
N HIS A 108 -3.94 4.17 -12.43
CA HIS A 108 -3.82 5.60 -12.75
C HIS A 108 -3.82 6.49 -11.50
N ASP A 109 -4.68 6.19 -10.53
CA ASP A 109 -4.93 7.10 -9.41
C ASP A 109 -4.62 6.46 -8.06
N PHE A 110 -5.26 5.34 -7.77
CA PHE A 110 -5.14 4.62 -6.51
C PHE A 110 -5.43 3.14 -6.70
N HIS A 111 -4.98 2.34 -5.76
CA HIS A 111 -5.32 0.91 -5.71
C HIS A 111 -5.34 0.40 -4.28
N GLY A 112 -5.95 -0.78 -4.09
CA GLY A 112 -5.96 -1.50 -2.83
C GLY A 112 -5.86 -3.00 -3.06
N VAL A 113 -5.14 -3.70 -2.20
CA VAL A 113 -5.00 -5.16 -2.20
C VAL A 113 -5.37 -5.73 -0.82
N GLY A 114 -5.80 -6.96 -0.77
CA GLY A 114 -6.27 -7.61 0.47
C GLY A 114 -7.80 -7.72 0.54
N SER A 115 -8.31 -8.34 1.60
CA SER A 115 -9.75 -8.62 1.79
C SER A 115 -10.60 -7.34 1.86
N GLY A 116 -10.14 -6.31 2.56
CA GLY A 116 -10.82 -5.01 2.69
C GLY A 116 -10.65 -4.08 1.49
N SER A 117 -9.96 -4.50 0.43
CA SER A 117 -9.59 -3.62 -0.69
C SER A 117 -10.79 -3.01 -1.43
N SER A 118 -11.92 -3.70 -1.51
CA SER A 118 -13.14 -3.17 -2.14
C SER A 118 -13.71 -1.98 -1.38
N PHE A 119 -13.70 -2.02 -0.06
CA PHE A 119 -14.14 -0.92 0.80
C PHE A 119 -13.18 0.26 0.74
N ALA A 120 -11.86 0.01 0.90
CA ALA A 120 -10.84 1.03 0.75
C ALA A 120 -10.93 1.75 -0.61
N ARG A 121 -11.10 1.01 -1.71
CA ARG A 121 -11.25 1.60 -3.05
C ARG A 121 -12.55 2.38 -3.20
N GLY A 122 -13.63 1.99 -2.51
CA GLY A 122 -14.88 2.74 -2.45
C GLY A 122 -14.70 4.11 -1.82
N SER A 123 -13.97 4.19 -0.71
CA SER A 123 -13.60 5.42 -0.02
C SER A 123 -12.65 6.27 -0.89
N LEU A 124 -11.56 5.69 -1.40
CA LEU A 124 -10.60 6.36 -2.28
C LEU A 124 -11.28 6.98 -3.49
N LYS A 125 -12.23 6.28 -4.12
CA LYS A 125 -12.99 6.79 -5.27
C LYS A 125 -13.74 8.09 -4.96
N LYS A 126 -14.07 8.34 -3.70
CA LYS A 126 -14.79 9.55 -3.26
C LYS A 126 -13.87 10.65 -2.79
N LEU A 127 -12.74 10.30 -2.18
CA LEU A 127 -11.88 11.23 -1.47
C LEU A 127 -10.59 11.58 -2.24
N PHE A 128 -10.17 10.74 -3.19
CA PHE A 128 -8.93 10.95 -3.95
C PHE A 128 -9.01 12.24 -4.78
N ARG A 129 -7.92 12.99 -4.75
CA ARG A 129 -7.66 14.18 -5.58
C ARG A 129 -6.28 14.06 -6.21
N PRO A 130 -6.15 14.21 -7.54
CA PRO A 130 -4.85 14.08 -8.23
C PRO A 130 -3.83 15.14 -7.82
N ASP A 131 -4.31 16.29 -7.37
CA ASP A 131 -3.53 17.47 -6.95
C ASP A 131 -3.35 17.59 -5.44
N ALA A 132 -3.73 16.54 -4.68
CA ALA A 132 -3.60 16.53 -3.24
C ALA A 132 -2.12 16.63 -2.81
N ASP A 133 -1.85 17.46 -1.80
CA ASP A 133 -0.56 17.43 -1.11
C ASP A 133 -0.38 16.14 -0.31
N THR A 134 0.83 15.92 0.17
CA THR A 134 1.20 14.72 0.93
C THR A 134 0.33 14.52 2.16
N ASP A 135 0.01 15.57 2.89
CA ASP A 135 -0.77 15.50 4.12
C ASP A 135 -2.22 15.09 3.84
N THR A 136 -2.80 15.65 2.81
CA THR A 136 -4.12 15.27 2.31
C THR A 136 -4.14 13.83 1.80
N ALA A 137 -3.12 13.41 1.04
CA ALA A 137 -3.02 12.04 0.53
C ALA A 137 -2.89 11.01 1.67
N VAL A 138 -2.08 11.29 2.68
CA VAL A 138 -1.95 10.46 3.89
C VAL A 138 -3.30 10.37 4.62
N ARG A 139 -3.99 11.50 4.82
CA ARG A 139 -5.30 11.50 5.46
C ARG A 139 -6.32 10.67 4.69
N VAL A 140 -6.40 10.82 3.38
CA VAL A 140 -7.30 10.05 2.51
C VAL A 140 -7.00 8.54 2.59
N ALA A 141 -5.72 8.16 2.65
CA ALA A 141 -5.32 6.76 2.81
C ALA A 141 -5.75 6.20 4.19
N LEU A 142 -5.61 6.99 5.27
CA LEU A 142 -6.05 6.60 6.62
C LEU A 142 -7.56 6.42 6.68
N GLU A 143 -8.35 7.32 6.09
CA GLU A 143 -9.82 7.20 6.00
C GLU A 143 -10.22 5.93 5.24
N ALA A 144 -9.56 5.64 4.11
CA ALA A 144 -9.84 4.45 3.32
C ALA A 144 -9.49 3.14 4.07
N LEU A 145 -8.42 3.15 4.86
CA LEU A 145 -8.07 2.00 5.71
C LEU A 145 -9.06 1.84 6.88
N TYR A 146 -9.55 2.95 7.44
CA TYR A 146 -10.57 2.91 8.47
C TYR A 146 -11.87 2.29 7.94
N ASP A 147 -12.37 2.77 6.79
CA ASP A 147 -13.58 2.22 6.16
C ASP A 147 -13.42 0.73 5.84
N ALA A 148 -12.22 0.31 5.37
CA ALA A 148 -11.93 -1.09 5.15
C ALA A 148 -11.96 -1.93 6.44
N ALA A 149 -11.49 -1.37 7.54
CA ALA A 149 -11.48 -2.07 8.83
C ALA A 149 -12.86 -2.12 9.50
N ASP A 150 -13.72 -1.17 9.23
CA ASP A 150 -15.09 -1.12 9.72
C ASP A 150 -15.96 -2.21 9.07
N ASP A 151 -15.75 -2.44 7.77
CA ASP A 151 -16.56 -3.36 6.96
C ASP A 151 -15.95 -4.76 6.75
N ASP A 152 -14.63 -4.94 6.95
CA ASP A 152 -13.93 -6.22 6.76
C ASP A 152 -13.31 -6.74 8.04
N SER A 153 -13.85 -7.82 8.58
CA SER A 153 -13.36 -8.46 9.83
C SER A 153 -11.92 -9.00 9.75
N ALA A 154 -11.34 -9.15 8.55
CA ALA A 154 -9.97 -9.58 8.35
C ALA A 154 -8.99 -8.41 8.19
N THR A 155 -9.50 -7.17 8.12
CA THR A 155 -8.72 -5.94 8.10
C THR A 155 -8.69 -5.33 9.50
N SER A 156 -7.49 -5.20 10.08
CA SER A 156 -7.34 -4.57 11.40
C SER A 156 -7.41 -3.06 11.28
N GLY A 157 -8.25 -2.43 12.10
CA GLY A 157 -8.28 -0.98 12.27
C GLY A 157 -7.23 -0.46 13.27
N PRO A 158 -7.13 0.86 13.45
CA PRO A 158 -6.28 1.46 14.46
C PRO A 158 -6.72 1.01 15.87
N ASP A 159 -5.75 0.59 16.69
CA ASP A 159 -5.97 0.19 18.08
C ASP A 159 -5.36 1.25 19.02
N LEU A 160 -6.17 2.21 19.43
CA LEU A 160 -5.73 3.31 20.30
C LEU A 160 -5.26 2.79 21.67
N ALA A 161 -5.88 1.72 22.19
CA ALA A 161 -5.52 1.18 23.50
C ALA A 161 -4.14 0.52 23.51
N ARG A 162 -3.73 -0.08 22.37
CA ARG A 162 -2.41 -0.70 22.18
C ARG A 162 -1.44 0.17 21.39
N ARG A 163 -1.89 1.34 20.95
CA ARG A 163 -1.11 2.27 20.12
C ARG A 163 -0.61 1.62 18.83
N ILE A 164 -1.47 0.85 18.18
CA ILE A 164 -1.19 0.23 16.88
C ILE A 164 -1.86 1.08 15.80
N PHE A 165 -1.04 1.65 14.93
CA PHE A 165 -1.48 2.51 13.82
C PHE A 165 -1.09 1.90 12.48
N PRO A 166 -1.75 2.27 11.39
CA PRO A 166 -1.35 1.88 10.04
C PRO A 166 0.09 2.33 9.74
N MET A 167 0.85 1.50 9.04
CA MET A 167 2.14 1.90 8.50
C MET A 167 1.91 2.75 7.25
N VAL A 168 2.49 3.93 7.20
CA VAL A 168 2.39 4.85 6.07
C VAL A 168 3.77 5.24 5.58
N SER A 169 3.98 5.10 4.28
CA SER A 169 5.20 5.52 3.59
C SER A 169 4.84 6.35 2.38
N VAL A 170 5.64 7.36 2.12
CA VAL A 170 5.51 8.27 0.97
C VAL A 170 6.74 8.13 0.10
N VAL A 171 6.56 8.04 -1.21
CA VAL A 171 7.66 8.05 -2.17
C VAL A 171 7.53 9.22 -3.13
N THR A 172 8.57 10.02 -3.24
CA THR A 172 8.65 11.22 -4.08
C THR A 172 9.97 11.27 -4.85
N ALA A 173 10.23 12.35 -5.55
CA ALA A 173 11.54 12.64 -6.15
C ALA A 173 12.70 12.67 -5.13
N SER A 174 12.38 12.89 -3.85
CA SER A 174 13.35 12.89 -2.75
C SER A 174 13.57 11.50 -2.14
N GLY A 175 12.92 10.47 -2.66
CA GLY A 175 12.99 9.10 -2.19
C GLY A 175 11.84 8.70 -1.28
N VAL A 176 12.01 7.54 -0.64
CA VAL A 176 11.06 6.96 0.32
C VAL A 176 11.19 7.67 1.67
N GLN A 177 10.06 7.98 2.27
CA GLN A 177 9.96 8.53 3.63
C GLN A 177 8.89 7.75 4.40
N HIS A 178 9.21 7.29 5.59
CA HIS A 178 8.25 6.70 6.51
C HIS A 178 7.64 7.81 7.38
N ILE A 179 6.31 7.78 7.52
CA ILE A 179 5.64 8.73 8.41
C ILE A 179 5.82 8.27 9.85
N ASP A 180 6.27 9.18 10.70
CA ASP A 180 6.54 8.88 12.10
C ASP A 180 5.30 8.40 12.85
N GLU A 181 5.48 7.43 13.74
CA GLU A 181 4.42 6.88 14.58
C GLU A 181 3.70 7.95 15.41
N SER A 182 4.45 8.94 15.91
CA SER A 182 3.88 10.07 16.67
C SER A 182 2.89 10.89 15.85
N ARG A 183 3.20 11.13 14.57
CA ARG A 183 2.30 11.80 13.63
C ARG A 183 1.09 10.93 13.31
N LEU A 184 1.29 9.65 13.00
CA LEU A 184 0.20 8.72 12.71
C LEU A 184 -0.75 8.55 13.90
N SER A 185 -0.22 8.57 15.13
CA SER A 185 -1.03 8.58 16.35
C SER A 185 -1.93 9.82 16.41
N GLN A 186 -1.37 11.02 16.19
CA GLN A 186 -2.14 12.27 16.22
C GLN A 186 -3.19 12.32 15.11
N ASP A 187 -2.84 11.92 13.89
CA ASP A 187 -3.76 11.89 12.75
C ASP A 187 -4.87 10.85 12.97
N GLY A 188 -4.53 9.68 13.52
CA GLY A 188 -5.49 8.64 13.89
C GLY A 188 -6.44 9.06 15.00
N GLU A 189 -5.95 9.68 16.07
CA GLU A 189 -6.78 10.21 17.16
C GLU A 189 -7.73 11.30 16.67
N ARG A 190 -7.25 12.21 15.82
CA ARG A 190 -8.07 13.25 15.21
C ARG A 190 -9.16 12.63 14.33
N MET A 191 -8.80 11.70 13.47
CA MET A 191 -9.74 10.99 12.61
C MET A 191 -10.84 10.30 13.42
N MET A 192 -10.48 9.58 14.46
CA MET A 192 -11.42 8.89 15.35
C MET A 192 -12.36 9.89 16.06
N ALA A 193 -11.84 11.01 16.55
CA ALA A 193 -12.64 12.04 17.17
C ALA A 193 -13.67 12.66 16.19
N GLU A 194 -13.27 12.88 14.95
CA GLU A 194 -14.16 13.38 13.89
C GLU A 194 -15.25 12.34 13.53
N ARG A 195 -14.88 11.05 13.50
CA ARG A 195 -15.80 9.93 13.24
C ARG A 195 -16.85 9.74 14.34
N LEU A 196 -16.58 10.13 15.58
CA LEU A 196 -17.60 10.16 16.64
C LEU A 196 -18.76 11.10 16.33
N GLY A 197 -18.48 12.23 15.69
CA GLY A 197 -19.50 13.18 15.24
C GLY A 197 -20.07 12.89 13.85
N ARG A 198 -19.33 12.08 13.05
CA ARG A 198 -19.66 11.77 11.67
C ARG A 198 -19.19 10.34 11.33
N PRO A 199 -19.94 9.32 11.73
CA PRO A 199 -19.52 7.90 11.58
C PRO A 199 -19.18 7.51 10.15
N ASP A 200 -19.92 8.02 9.16
CA ASP A 200 -19.71 7.74 7.73
C ASP A 200 -18.44 8.39 7.14
N GLY A 201 -17.72 9.18 7.95
CA GLY A 201 -16.50 9.84 7.51
C GLY A 201 -16.72 11.09 6.63
N PRO A 202 -15.66 11.57 5.96
CA PRO A 202 -15.74 12.73 5.09
C PRO A 202 -16.54 12.43 3.82
N HIS A 203 -17.30 13.41 3.32
CA HIS A 203 -18.05 13.31 2.08
C HIS A 203 -17.40 14.16 0.99
N ALA A 204 -17.37 13.62 -0.24
CA ALA A 204 -17.02 14.42 -1.40
C ALA A 204 -18.09 15.50 -1.61
N SER A 205 -17.66 16.73 -1.96
CA SER A 205 -18.57 17.78 -2.38
C SER A 205 -19.29 17.37 -3.67
N VAL A 206 -20.62 17.40 -3.67
CA VAL A 206 -21.44 17.11 -4.85
C VAL A 206 -21.65 18.35 -5.71
N THR A 207 -21.54 19.53 -5.10
CA THR A 207 -21.57 20.83 -5.78
C THR A 207 -20.14 21.26 -6.01
N GLY A 208 -19.78 21.60 -7.23
CA GLY A 208 -18.41 21.97 -7.64
C GLY A 208 -17.88 23.30 -7.05
N ASP A 209 -18.09 23.52 -5.76
CA ASP A 209 -17.43 24.58 -5.00
C ASP A 209 -16.02 24.08 -4.65
N PRO A 210 -14.95 24.70 -5.18
CA PRO A 210 -13.60 24.42 -4.74
C PRO A 210 -13.46 24.95 -3.31
N SER A 211 -13.33 24.03 -2.35
CA SER A 211 -12.95 24.35 -0.96
C SER A 211 -11.46 24.54 -0.87
#